data_8e39bf9a56884b121c8935853158b219
#
_entry.id   8e39bf9a56884b121c8935853158b219
#
_cell.length_a   1.000
_cell.length_b   1.000
_cell.length_c   1.000
_cell.angle_alpha   90.00
_cell.angle_beta   90.00
_cell.angle_gamma   90.00
#
_symmetry.space_group_name_H-M   'P 1'
#
loop_
_entity.id
_entity.type
_entity.pdbx_description
1 polymer ?
#
loop_
_entity_poly.entity_id
_entity_poly.type
_entity_poly.pdbx_seq_one_letter_code
_entity_poly.pdbx_strand_id
1 'polypeptide(L)'
;DLIVQKANSALTEDAFLGGRLRLLQPVQGYRAGVDPVLLAASVPAKPGQRVLDLGCGVGTALFCLGCRVPGLSLTGIELQPIYADCARRNALSNNIEAKVVQADLSKLPPEIRQMRYHHVLANPPYFLRENGTPASNASREVALGEQTSLAVWVQTAAKRLEPGGHATFIQRADRLEQLLTFMGKHLGSLQILPFAPRVARDSHLVLVRGRKGGRAPLRLHAPIILHRGRAHVRDADDYSDKISAVLRLAQG
;
A
#
# COMPACT_ATOMS: atom_id res chain seq x y z
N ASP A 1 14.00 27.66 -11.28
CA ASP A 1 13.94 26.85 -12.52
C ASP A 1 14.99 25.73 -12.57
N LEU A 2 16.22 25.93 -12.07
CA LEU A 2 17.27 24.91 -12.00
C LEU A 2 16.97 23.77 -10.99
N ILE A 3 16.22 24.05 -9.93
CA ILE A 3 15.81 23.06 -8.94
C ILE A 3 14.72 22.16 -9.52
N VAL A 4 13.79 22.71 -10.29
CA VAL A 4 12.71 21.95 -10.97
C VAL A 4 13.29 21.08 -12.10
N GLN A 5 14.30 21.57 -12.84
CA GLN A 5 14.98 20.77 -13.86
C GLN A 5 15.82 19.63 -13.28
N LYS A 6 16.49 19.80 -12.12
CA LYS A 6 17.20 18.71 -11.43
C LYS A 6 16.25 17.65 -10.86
N ALA A 7 15.06 18.01 -10.42
CA ALA A 7 14.06 17.07 -9.96
C ALA A 7 13.50 16.21 -11.11
N ASN A 8 13.34 16.77 -12.32
CA ASN A 8 12.83 16.04 -13.49
C ASN A 8 13.83 15.03 -14.08
N SER A 9 15.14 15.19 -13.86
CA SER A 9 16.16 14.23 -14.32
C SER A 9 16.29 12.97 -13.46
N ALA A 10 15.51 12.84 -12.38
CA ALA A 10 15.59 11.76 -11.41
C ALA A 10 14.32 10.89 -11.34
N LEU A 11 13.51 10.86 -12.38
CA LEU A 11 12.30 10.02 -12.45
C LEU A 11 12.46 8.94 -13.52
N THR A 12 11.90 7.75 -13.24
CA THR A 12 11.70 6.68 -14.23
C THR A 12 10.22 6.36 -14.35
N GLU A 13 9.83 5.77 -15.47
CA GLU A 13 8.49 5.26 -15.69
C GLU A 13 8.52 3.73 -15.63
N ASP A 14 7.70 3.16 -14.77
CA ASP A 14 7.57 1.71 -14.62
C ASP A 14 6.15 1.26 -15.00
N ALA A 15 6.06 0.09 -15.62
CA ALA A 15 4.81 -0.51 -16.04
C ALA A 15 4.28 -1.47 -14.96
N PHE A 16 2.98 -1.38 -14.68
CA PHE A 16 2.24 -2.27 -13.80
C PHE A 16 1.04 -2.88 -14.53
N LEU A 17 0.50 -3.96 -14.01
CA LEU A 17 -0.69 -4.64 -14.54
C LEU A 17 -0.56 -4.98 -16.04
N GLY A 18 0.60 -5.52 -16.43
CA GLY A 18 0.86 -5.87 -17.82
C GLY A 18 0.93 -4.66 -18.77
N GLY A 19 1.34 -3.49 -18.26
CA GLY A 19 1.46 -2.24 -19.02
C GLY A 19 0.18 -1.40 -19.08
N ARG A 20 -0.89 -1.84 -18.43
CA ARG A 20 -2.16 -1.07 -18.34
C ARG A 20 -2.04 0.18 -17.47
N LEU A 21 -1.06 0.21 -16.58
CA LEU A 21 -0.77 1.32 -15.68
C LEU A 21 0.71 1.64 -15.79
N ARG A 22 1.06 2.90 -16.03
CA ARG A 22 2.44 3.40 -16.11
C ARG A 22 2.63 4.47 -15.06
N LEU A 23 3.62 4.29 -14.19
CA LEU A 23 3.84 5.18 -13.06
C LEU A 23 5.24 5.76 -13.08
N LEU A 24 5.31 7.08 -12.97
CA LEU A 24 6.53 7.81 -12.68
C LEU A 24 6.94 7.53 -11.23
N GLN A 25 8.21 7.20 -11.03
CA GLN A 25 8.78 6.96 -9.71
C GLN A 25 10.15 7.65 -9.61
N PRO A 26 10.53 8.16 -8.42
CA PRO A 26 11.89 8.63 -8.19
C PRO A 26 12.91 7.51 -8.44
N VAL A 27 14.03 7.86 -9.07
CA VAL A 27 15.16 6.92 -9.30
C VAL A 27 15.78 6.49 -7.97
N GLN A 28 15.82 7.41 -6.99
CA GLN A 28 16.32 7.16 -5.65
C GLN A 28 15.18 7.17 -4.63
N GLY A 29 15.35 6.41 -3.54
CA GLY A 29 14.35 6.26 -2.49
C GLY A 29 13.47 5.03 -2.64
N TYR A 30 12.30 5.06 -2.02
CA TYR A 30 11.35 3.94 -2.11
C TYR A 30 10.79 3.79 -3.53
N ARG A 31 10.80 2.57 -4.03
CA ARG A 31 10.17 2.18 -5.30
C ARG A 31 9.14 1.10 -5.04
N ALA A 32 7.97 1.26 -5.65
CA ALA A 32 6.91 0.28 -5.54
C ALA A 32 7.31 -1.05 -6.20
N GLY A 33 7.21 -2.13 -5.44
CA GLY A 33 7.37 -3.50 -5.90
C GLY A 33 6.01 -4.21 -6.06
N VAL A 34 5.96 -5.48 -5.68
CA VAL A 34 4.76 -6.31 -5.75
C VAL A 34 3.75 -6.02 -4.64
N ASP A 35 4.21 -5.56 -3.47
CA ASP A 35 3.39 -5.39 -2.27
C ASP A 35 2.15 -4.49 -2.49
N PRO A 36 2.27 -3.28 -3.06
CA PRO A 36 1.10 -2.43 -3.31
C PRO A 36 0.12 -3.04 -4.33
N VAL A 37 0.59 -3.88 -5.26
CA VAL A 37 -0.29 -4.58 -6.21
C VAL A 37 -1.07 -5.68 -5.49
N LEU A 38 -0.43 -6.46 -4.62
CA LEU A 38 -1.10 -7.46 -3.77
C LEU A 38 -2.12 -6.81 -2.83
N LEU A 39 -1.75 -5.68 -2.22
CA LEU A 39 -2.65 -4.89 -1.39
C LEU A 39 -3.91 -4.48 -2.18
N ALA A 40 -3.74 -3.87 -3.34
CA ALA A 40 -4.84 -3.43 -4.19
C ALA A 40 -5.74 -4.60 -4.61
N ALA A 41 -5.16 -5.75 -4.98
CA ALA A 41 -5.90 -6.94 -5.41
C ALA A 41 -6.77 -7.53 -4.30
N SER A 42 -6.38 -7.34 -3.03
CA SER A 42 -7.06 -7.92 -1.88
C SER A 42 -8.25 -7.09 -1.36
N VAL A 43 -8.37 -5.82 -1.75
CA VAL A 43 -9.43 -4.92 -1.24
C VAL A 43 -10.76 -5.23 -1.91
N PRO A 44 -11.83 -5.61 -1.17
CA PRO A 44 -13.13 -5.99 -1.74
C PRO A 44 -14.00 -4.77 -2.05
N ALA A 45 -13.41 -3.77 -2.73
CA ALA A 45 -14.13 -2.56 -3.11
C ALA A 45 -15.12 -2.80 -4.25
N LYS A 46 -16.20 -2.01 -4.27
CA LYS A 46 -17.25 -2.03 -5.31
C LYS A 46 -17.41 -0.65 -5.93
N PRO A 47 -17.86 -0.56 -7.18
CA PRO A 47 -18.15 0.74 -7.82
C PRO A 47 -19.00 1.65 -6.93
N GLY A 48 -18.71 2.95 -6.95
CA GLY A 48 -19.37 3.95 -6.11
C GLY A 48 -18.83 4.10 -4.70
N GLN A 49 -17.95 3.22 -4.25
CA GLN A 49 -17.35 3.31 -2.92
C GLN A 49 -16.19 4.30 -2.85
N ARG A 50 -15.97 4.86 -1.67
CA ARG A 50 -14.86 5.75 -1.35
C ARG A 50 -13.70 4.96 -0.75
N VAL A 51 -12.52 5.22 -1.29
CA VAL A 51 -11.26 4.56 -0.90
C VAL A 51 -10.24 5.62 -0.47
N LEU A 52 -9.55 5.37 0.63
CA LEU A 52 -8.44 6.17 1.13
C LEU A 52 -7.17 5.32 1.19
N ASP A 53 -6.10 5.80 0.58
CA ASP A 53 -4.77 5.20 0.67
C ASP A 53 -3.88 6.08 1.56
N LEU A 54 -3.48 5.57 2.72
CA LEU A 54 -2.59 6.25 3.65
C LEU A 54 -1.14 6.02 3.25
N GLY A 55 -0.38 7.11 3.04
CA GLY A 55 0.99 7.02 2.53
C GLY A 55 1.02 6.44 1.12
N CYS A 56 0.23 7.01 0.21
CA CYS A 56 0.01 6.43 -1.12
C CYS A 56 1.27 6.38 -2.00
N GLY A 57 2.35 7.05 -1.60
CA GLY A 57 3.55 7.14 -2.42
C GLY A 57 3.25 7.73 -3.79
N VAL A 58 3.69 7.08 -4.84
CA VAL A 58 3.40 7.46 -6.24
C VAL A 58 2.01 7.02 -6.71
N GLY A 59 1.19 6.44 -5.82
CA GLY A 59 -0.18 6.02 -6.09
C GLY A 59 -0.35 4.56 -6.54
N THR A 60 0.65 3.72 -6.40
CA THR A 60 0.63 2.36 -6.98
C THR A 60 -0.56 1.53 -6.51
N ALA A 61 -0.77 1.38 -5.19
CA ALA A 61 -1.91 0.59 -4.68
C ALA A 61 -3.25 1.22 -5.06
N LEU A 62 -3.36 2.54 -4.89
CA LEU A 62 -4.58 3.28 -5.18
C LEU A 62 -5.02 3.15 -6.64
N PHE A 63 -4.08 3.31 -7.57
CA PHE A 63 -4.37 3.28 -9.01
C PHE A 63 -4.54 1.85 -9.54
N CYS A 64 -3.80 0.87 -9.01
CA CYS A 64 -4.07 -0.54 -9.29
C CYS A 64 -5.50 -0.93 -8.88
N LEU A 65 -5.97 -0.46 -7.71
CA LEU A 65 -7.34 -0.69 -7.28
C LEU A 65 -8.35 0.02 -8.19
N GLY A 66 -8.09 1.28 -8.57
CA GLY A 66 -8.93 2.02 -9.51
C GLY A 66 -9.04 1.37 -10.89
N CYS A 67 -7.95 0.79 -11.41
CA CYS A 67 -7.96 0.02 -12.65
C CYS A 67 -8.79 -1.25 -12.55
N ARG A 68 -8.76 -1.93 -11.39
CA ARG A 68 -9.50 -3.17 -11.14
C ARG A 68 -10.99 -2.92 -10.93
N VAL A 69 -11.34 -1.84 -10.26
CA VAL A 69 -12.73 -1.50 -9.90
C VAL A 69 -13.03 -0.08 -10.39
N PRO A 70 -13.55 0.09 -11.61
CA PRO A 70 -13.95 1.38 -12.12
C PRO A 70 -15.07 2.03 -11.28
N GLY A 71 -15.10 3.35 -11.24
CA GLY A 71 -16.14 4.10 -10.54
C GLY A 71 -15.93 4.24 -9.03
N LEU A 72 -14.71 3.98 -8.53
CA LEU A 72 -14.32 4.31 -7.16
C LEU A 72 -14.01 5.80 -7.02
N SER A 73 -14.34 6.37 -5.85
CA SER A 73 -13.83 7.69 -5.43
C SER A 73 -12.50 7.48 -4.69
N LEU A 74 -11.41 7.85 -5.33
CA LEU A 74 -10.05 7.57 -4.87
C LEU A 74 -9.44 8.80 -4.18
N THR A 75 -8.90 8.60 -2.98
CA THR A 75 -8.14 9.63 -2.24
C THR A 75 -6.83 9.03 -1.75
N GLY A 76 -5.72 9.72 -1.98
CA GLY A 76 -4.40 9.37 -1.47
C GLY A 76 -3.86 10.45 -0.55
N ILE A 77 -3.23 10.05 0.55
CA ILE A 77 -2.47 10.94 1.45
C ILE A 77 -1.00 10.57 1.35
N GLU A 78 -0.15 11.56 1.12
CA GLU A 78 1.30 11.37 1.07
C GLU A 78 2.00 12.51 1.78
N LEU A 79 2.99 12.19 2.61
CA LEU A 79 3.76 13.17 3.39
C LEU A 79 4.78 13.90 2.52
N GLN A 80 5.47 13.16 1.67
CA GLN A 80 6.62 13.66 0.91
C GLN A 80 6.18 14.34 -0.39
N PRO A 81 6.58 15.62 -0.61
CA PRO A 81 6.15 16.40 -1.79
C PRO A 81 6.44 15.71 -3.12
N ILE A 82 7.63 15.10 -3.25
CA ILE A 82 8.06 14.46 -4.51
C ILE A 82 7.16 13.26 -4.88
N TYR A 83 6.79 12.43 -3.90
CA TYR A 83 5.89 11.30 -4.14
C TYR A 83 4.46 11.76 -4.39
N ALA A 84 3.97 12.77 -3.64
CA ALA A 84 2.65 13.34 -3.86
C ALA A 84 2.52 13.97 -5.26
N ASP A 85 3.56 14.66 -5.74
CA ASP A 85 3.61 15.20 -7.10
C ASP A 85 3.61 14.09 -8.16
N CYS A 86 4.44 13.05 -7.98
CA CYS A 86 4.41 11.87 -8.84
C CYS A 86 3.01 11.24 -8.88
N ALA A 87 2.34 11.09 -7.74
CA ALA A 87 1.00 10.51 -7.69
C ALA A 87 -0.03 11.34 -8.47
N ARG A 88 0.01 12.67 -8.36
CA ARG A 88 -0.88 13.56 -9.14
C ARG A 88 -0.61 13.43 -10.65
N ARG A 89 0.65 13.43 -11.05
CA ARG A 89 1.04 13.26 -12.46
C ARG A 89 0.63 11.88 -12.98
N ASN A 90 0.80 10.83 -12.19
CA ASN A 90 0.40 9.48 -12.52
C ASN A 90 -1.11 9.33 -12.68
N ALA A 91 -1.91 9.99 -11.83
CA ALA A 91 -3.36 10.02 -11.98
C ALA A 91 -3.75 10.63 -13.34
N LEU A 92 -3.16 11.78 -13.70
CA LEU A 92 -3.43 12.46 -14.96
C LEU A 92 -2.99 11.63 -16.17
N SER A 93 -1.76 11.10 -16.17
CA SER A 93 -1.22 10.36 -17.33
C SER A 93 -1.94 9.03 -17.59
N ASN A 94 -2.58 8.44 -16.56
CA ASN A 94 -3.37 7.22 -16.68
C ASN A 94 -4.88 7.47 -16.76
N ASN A 95 -5.33 8.73 -16.87
CA ASN A 95 -6.75 9.12 -16.89
C ASN A 95 -7.55 8.58 -15.69
N ILE A 96 -6.92 8.57 -14.50
CA ILE A 96 -7.54 8.14 -13.26
C ILE A 96 -7.97 9.38 -12.47
N GLU A 97 -9.26 9.48 -12.18
CA GLU A 97 -9.76 10.52 -11.29
C GLU A 97 -9.42 10.16 -9.84
N ALA A 98 -8.51 10.92 -9.23
CA ALA A 98 -8.10 10.73 -7.85
C ALA A 98 -7.71 12.05 -7.18
N LYS A 99 -8.03 12.20 -5.90
CA LYS A 99 -7.59 13.31 -5.06
C LYS A 99 -6.31 12.89 -4.32
N VAL A 100 -5.20 13.58 -4.57
CA VAL A 100 -3.94 13.37 -3.84
C VAL A 100 -3.64 14.58 -2.97
N VAL A 101 -3.60 14.37 -1.66
CA VAL A 101 -3.38 15.40 -0.65
C VAL A 101 -2.02 15.18 0.02
N GLN A 102 -1.17 16.21 -0.05
CA GLN A 102 0.09 16.19 0.71
C GLN A 102 -0.22 16.55 2.16
N ALA A 103 -0.06 15.61 3.06
CA ALA A 103 -0.33 15.80 4.49
C ALA A 103 0.37 14.76 5.36
N ASP A 104 0.59 15.14 6.62
CA ASP A 104 0.98 14.24 7.70
C ASP A 104 -0.26 13.51 8.22
N LEU A 105 -0.19 12.17 8.38
CA LEU A 105 -1.28 11.34 8.89
C LEU A 105 -1.73 11.74 10.31
N SER A 106 -0.82 12.32 11.09
CA SER A 106 -1.12 12.82 12.43
C SER A 106 -1.87 14.16 12.41
N LYS A 107 -1.83 14.89 11.29
CA LYS A 107 -2.38 16.25 11.14
C LYS A 107 -3.16 16.39 9.83
N LEU A 108 -4.12 15.49 9.59
CA LEU A 108 -4.93 15.52 8.38
C LEU A 108 -5.71 16.84 8.24
N PRO A 109 -5.84 17.39 7.04
CA PRO A 109 -6.62 18.59 6.80
C PRO A 109 -8.13 18.35 7.02
N PRO A 110 -8.93 19.41 7.27
CA PRO A 110 -10.34 19.28 7.63
C PRO A 110 -11.17 18.49 6.63
N GLU A 111 -10.96 18.70 5.34
CA GLU A 111 -11.68 18.01 4.26
C GLU A 111 -11.48 16.49 4.27
N ILE A 112 -10.32 16.01 4.74
CA ILE A 112 -10.07 14.57 4.92
C ILE A 112 -10.63 14.08 6.25
N ARG A 113 -10.54 14.88 7.32
CA ARG A 113 -11.06 14.51 8.65
C ARG A 113 -12.58 14.38 8.69
N GLN A 114 -13.29 15.16 7.89
CA GLN A 114 -14.75 15.14 7.79
C GLN A 114 -15.28 13.99 6.94
N MET A 115 -14.47 13.50 5.98
CA MET A 115 -14.85 12.37 5.13
C MET A 115 -14.80 11.04 5.86
N ARG A 116 -15.64 10.11 5.40
CA ARG A 116 -15.62 8.70 5.80
C ARG A 116 -15.50 7.84 4.56
N TYR A 117 -14.79 6.72 4.70
CA TYR A 117 -14.40 5.86 3.61
C TYR A 117 -14.89 4.43 3.85
N HIS A 118 -15.28 3.73 2.79
CA HIS A 118 -15.65 2.32 2.84
C HIS A 118 -14.42 1.43 3.02
N HIS A 119 -13.31 1.85 2.40
CA HIS A 119 -12.04 1.15 2.48
C HIS A 119 -10.90 2.13 2.75
N VAL A 120 -10.01 1.73 3.65
CA VAL A 120 -8.72 2.39 3.89
C VAL A 120 -7.62 1.37 3.65
N LEU A 121 -6.65 1.71 2.79
CA LEU A 121 -5.47 0.89 2.54
C LEU A 121 -4.26 1.51 3.21
N ALA A 122 -3.28 0.69 3.56
CA ALA A 122 -1.98 1.15 4.00
C ALA A 122 -0.87 0.14 3.69
N ASN A 123 0.22 0.66 3.17
CA ASN A 123 1.50 -0.03 3.04
C ASN A 123 2.57 0.76 3.82
N PRO A 124 2.54 0.70 5.17
CA PRO A 124 3.46 1.47 6.00
C PRO A 124 4.92 1.08 5.75
N PRO A 125 5.89 1.99 5.91
CA PRO A 125 7.31 1.69 5.75
C PRO A 125 7.75 0.52 6.64
N TYR A 126 8.67 -0.32 6.13
CA TYR A 126 9.10 -1.59 6.76
C TYR A 126 10.28 -1.44 7.72
N PHE A 127 10.79 -0.25 7.95
CA PHE A 127 12.08 -0.07 8.58
C PHE A 127 12.10 -0.42 10.05
N LEU A 128 12.97 -1.40 10.38
CA LEU A 128 13.52 -1.57 11.72
C LEU A 128 14.75 -0.66 11.82
N ARG A 129 14.89 0.09 12.90
CA ARG A 129 16.19 0.65 13.25
C ARG A 129 17.17 -0.50 13.46
N GLU A 130 17.98 -0.81 12.46
CA GLU A 130 19.20 -1.56 12.72
C GLU A 130 20.14 -0.62 13.46
N ASN A 131 20.52 -1.00 14.68
CA ASN A 131 21.48 -0.29 15.50
C ASN A 131 22.79 -0.13 14.73
N GLY A 132 23.19 1.11 14.41
CA GLY A 132 24.59 1.46 14.35
C GLY A 132 25.25 1.76 13.01
N THR A 133 24.55 2.14 11.92
CA THR A 133 25.25 2.63 10.73
C THR A 133 24.75 4.03 10.34
N PRO A 134 25.66 5.01 10.07
CA PRO A 134 25.25 6.33 9.61
C PRO A 134 24.57 6.27 8.24
N ALA A 135 23.39 6.85 8.18
CA ALA A 135 22.50 6.80 7.03
C ALA A 135 23.01 7.54 5.81
N SER A 136 22.97 6.90 4.64
CA SER A 136 23.04 7.55 3.33
C SER A 136 21.81 8.47 3.10
N ASN A 137 21.84 9.36 2.07
CA ASN A 137 20.71 10.26 1.78
C ASN A 137 19.38 9.52 1.56
N ALA A 138 19.39 8.31 1.01
CA ALA A 138 18.21 7.44 0.90
C ALA A 138 17.61 7.08 2.26
N SER A 139 18.45 6.90 3.30
CA SER A 139 18.01 6.63 4.67
C SER A 139 17.36 7.85 5.35
N ARG A 140 17.65 9.09 4.92
CA ARG A 140 16.97 10.29 5.45
C ARG A 140 15.55 10.45 4.92
N GLU A 141 15.31 10.13 3.66
CA GLU A 141 13.95 10.16 3.09
C GLU A 141 13.06 9.10 3.75
N VAL A 142 13.66 7.95 4.05
CA VAL A 142 13.05 6.86 4.80
C VAL A 142 12.77 7.27 6.25
N ALA A 143 13.72 7.93 6.91
CA ALA A 143 13.56 8.41 8.29
C ALA A 143 12.42 9.43 8.46
N LEU A 144 12.08 10.21 7.44
CA LEU A 144 10.90 11.09 7.46
C LEU A 144 9.59 10.29 7.46
N GLY A 145 9.55 9.13 6.80
CA GLY A 145 8.41 8.19 6.89
C GLY A 145 8.34 7.43 8.22
N GLU A 146 9.48 7.23 8.90
CA GLU A 146 9.58 6.57 10.21
C GLU A 146 9.04 7.40 11.39
N GLN A 147 8.86 8.71 11.23
CA GLN A 147 8.37 9.56 12.33
C GLN A 147 6.92 9.23 12.72
N THR A 148 6.16 8.59 11.84
CA THR A 148 4.78 8.21 12.13
C THR A 148 4.72 6.75 12.55
N SER A 149 4.41 6.49 13.83
CA SER A 149 4.32 5.14 14.38
C SER A 149 3.19 4.32 13.73
N LEU A 150 3.35 3.00 13.70
CA LEU A 150 2.31 2.09 13.19
C LEU A 150 0.97 2.26 13.92
N ALA A 151 1.01 2.63 15.22
CA ALA A 151 -0.18 2.95 16.00
C ALA A 151 -0.97 4.12 15.39
N VAL A 152 -0.28 5.18 14.94
CA VAL A 152 -0.91 6.34 14.29
C VAL A 152 -1.53 5.94 12.94
N TRP A 153 -0.86 5.12 12.15
CA TRP A 153 -1.40 4.59 10.89
C TRP A 153 -2.73 3.85 11.12
N VAL A 154 -2.75 2.93 12.08
CA VAL A 154 -3.95 2.14 12.42
C VAL A 154 -5.05 3.02 12.98
N GLN A 155 -4.73 3.93 13.92
CA GLN A 155 -5.71 4.84 14.50
C GLN A 155 -6.33 5.75 13.43
N THR A 156 -5.51 6.30 12.54
CA THR A 156 -5.98 7.16 11.45
C THR A 156 -6.90 6.38 10.52
N ALA A 157 -6.51 5.16 10.10
CA ALA A 157 -7.35 4.29 9.29
C ALA A 157 -8.72 4.06 9.95
N ALA A 158 -8.74 3.64 11.21
CA ALA A 158 -9.97 3.36 11.94
C ALA A 158 -10.87 4.60 12.10
N LYS A 159 -10.27 5.78 12.34
CA LYS A 159 -11.03 7.05 12.43
C LYS A 159 -11.62 7.48 11.09
N ARG A 160 -11.00 7.13 9.96
CA ARG A 160 -11.48 7.50 8.62
C ARG A 160 -12.52 6.55 8.06
N LEU A 161 -12.63 5.33 8.59
CA LEU A 161 -13.64 4.38 8.17
C LEU A 161 -15.06 4.80 8.58
N GLU A 162 -16.02 4.56 7.71
CA GLU A 162 -17.43 4.51 8.09
C GLU A 162 -17.76 3.25 8.91
N PRO A 163 -18.87 3.20 9.63
CA PRO A 163 -19.31 1.96 10.30
C PRO A 163 -19.42 0.81 9.30
N GLY A 164 -18.82 -0.33 9.61
CA GLY A 164 -18.79 -1.49 8.72
C GLY A 164 -17.71 -1.46 7.62
N GLY A 165 -17.01 -0.34 7.46
CA GLY A 165 -15.89 -0.21 6.53
C GLY A 165 -14.68 -1.04 6.95
N HIS A 166 -13.75 -1.24 6.02
CA HIS A 166 -12.58 -2.12 6.19
C HIS A 166 -11.27 -1.36 6.04
N ALA A 167 -10.32 -1.59 6.95
CA ALA A 167 -8.93 -1.22 6.79
C ALA A 167 -8.12 -2.46 6.39
N THR A 168 -7.27 -2.31 5.37
CA THR A 168 -6.39 -3.36 4.88
C THR A 168 -4.96 -2.87 4.89
N PHE A 169 -4.10 -3.55 5.64
CA PHE A 169 -2.68 -3.28 5.77
C PHE A 169 -1.87 -4.41 5.16
N ILE A 170 -0.82 -4.07 4.41
CA ILE A 170 0.23 -5.02 4.03
C ILE A 170 1.48 -4.69 4.80
N GLN A 171 2.15 -5.70 5.37
CA GLN A 171 3.30 -5.50 6.24
C GLN A 171 4.18 -6.76 6.28
N ARG A 172 5.41 -6.62 6.74
CA ARG A 172 6.29 -7.75 7.05
C ARG A 172 5.70 -8.61 8.17
N ALA A 173 5.90 -9.92 8.06
CA ALA A 173 5.39 -10.88 9.06
C ALA A 173 5.99 -10.66 10.46
N ASP A 174 7.23 -10.17 10.55
CA ASP A 174 7.90 -9.88 11.84
C ASP A 174 7.26 -8.68 12.60
N ARG A 175 6.39 -7.91 11.95
CA ARG A 175 5.62 -6.83 12.58
C ARG A 175 4.15 -7.17 12.81
N LEU A 176 3.75 -8.40 12.55
CA LEU A 176 2.36 -8.84 12.66
C LEU A 176 1.81 -8.66 14.07
N GLU A 177 2.59 -8.98 15.11
CA GLU A 177 2.18 -8.84 16.51
C GLU A 177 1.79 -7.39 16.83
N GLN A 178 2.64 -6.44 16.45
CA GLN A 178 2.34 -5.00 16.66
C GLN A 178 1.10 -4.57 15.88
N LEU A 179 0.99 -4.98 14.62
CA LEU A 179 -0.14 -4.63 13.77
C LEU A 179 -1.45 -5.14 14.34
N LEU A 180 -1.50 -6.41 14.77
CA LEU A 180 -2.69 -7.00 15.40
C LEU A 180 -3.04 -6.31 16.72
N THR A 181 -2.03 -5.99 17.54
CA THR A 181 -2.23 -5.28 18.80
C THR A 181 -2.89 -3.92 18.60
N PHE A 182 -2.44 -3.15 17.60
CA PHE A 182 -3.04 -1.85 17.32
C PHE A 182 -4.40 -1.96 16.62
N MET A 183 -4.52 -2.86 15.64
CA MET A 183 -5.79 -3.05 14.94
C MET A 183 -6.90 -3.55 15.89
N GLY A 184 -6.59 -4.48 16.79
CA GLY A 184 -7.54 -5.02 17.76
C GLY A 184 -8.12 -4.00 18.73
N LYS A 185 -7.44 -2.86 18.93
CA LYS A 185 -7.97 -1.75 19.77
C LYS A 185 -9.08 -0.95 19.07
N HIS A 186 -9.14 -0.97 17.76
CA HIS A 186 -10.00 -0.08 16.97
C HIS A 186 -10.94 -0.80 16.00
N LEU A 187 -10.58 -2.02 15.61
CA LEU A 187 -11.26 -2.82 14.59
C LEU A 187 -11.50 -4.24 15.11
N GLY A 188 -12.45 -4.93 14.51
CA GLY A 188 -12.70 -6.34 14.80
C GLY A 188 -12.85 -7.16 13.53
N SER A 189 -13.26 -8.42 13.67
CA SER A 189 -13.35 -9.37 12.56
C SER A 189 -12.04 -9.43 11.76
N LEU A 190 -10.91 -9.47 12.46
CA LEU A 190 -9.57 -9.44 11.85
C LEU A 190 -9.36 -10.68 10.98
N GLN A 191 -8.77 -10.46 9.82
CA GLN A 191 -8.37 -11.52 8.90
C GLN A 191 -6.91 -11.37 8.56
N ILE A 192 -6.15 -12.47 8.60
CA ILE A 192 -4.74 -12.52 8.25
C ILE A 192 -4.58 -13.37 7.01
N LEU A 193 -3.98 -12.82 5.95
CA LEU A 193 -3.62 -13.52 4.74
C LEU A 193 -2.10 -13.50 4.57
N PRO A 194 -1.41 -14.61 4.87
CA PRO A 194 0.03 -14.71 4.68
C PRO A 194 0.40 -14.88 3.20
N PHE A 195 1.56 -14.35 2.80
CA PHE A 195 2.19 -14.62 1.52
C PHE A 195 3.51 -15.34 1.75
N ALA A 196 3.60 -16.58 1.30
CA ALA A 196 4.83 -17.35 1.35
C ALA A 196 5.58 -17.25 0.01
N PRO A 197 6.91 -17.05 0.03
CA PRO A 197 7.67 -16.93 -1.19
C PRO A 197 7.58 -18.21 -2.04
N ARG A 198 7.59 -19.38 -1.39
CA ARG A 198 7.48 -20.70 -2.04
C ARG A 198 6.80 -21.69 -1.11
N VAL A 199 6.41 -22.85 -1.66
CA VAL A 199 5.87 -23.97 -0.87
C VAL A 199 6.89 -24.40 0.20
N ALA A 200 6.39 -24.65 1.41
CA ALA A 200 7.18 -25.01 2.59
C ALA A 200 8.26 -24.00 3.01
N ARG A 201 8.02 -22.72 2.71
CA ARG A 201 8.80 -21.58 3.22
C ARG A 201 7.93 -20.71 4.10
N ASP A 202 8.54 -20.11 5.11
CA ASP A 202 7.86 -19.17 5.99
C ASP A 202 7.38 -17.93 5.22
N SER A 203 6.22 -17.41 5.62
CA SER A 203 5.69 -16.18 5.09
C SER A 203 6.47 -14.98 5.64
N HIS A 204 6.96 -14.12 4.76
CA HIS A 204 7.65 -12.89 5.13
C HIS A 204 6.78 -11.65 5.01
N LEU A 205 5.64 -11.78 4.32
CA LEU A 205 4.68 -10.73 4.05
C LEU A 205 3.31 -11.19 4.51
N VAL A 206 2.57 -10.28 5.13
CA VAL A 206 1.20 -10.53 5.57
C VAL A 206 0.30 -9.37 5.19
N LEU A 207 -0.94 -9.71 4.88
CA LEU A 207 -2.01 -8.76 4.74
C LEU A 207 -2.96 -8.95 5.93
N VAL A 208 -3.30 -7.85 6.60
CA VAL A 208 -4.26 -7.88 7.70
C VAL A 208 -5.42 -6.95 7.35
N ARG A 209 -6.64 -7.47 7.41
CA ARG A 209 -7.87 -6.70 7.24
C ARG A 209 -8.66 -6.70 8.52
N GLY A 210 -9.17 -5.54 8.91
CA GLY A 210 -10.10 -5.37 10.02
C GLY A 210 -11.33 -4.57 9.62
N ARG A 211 -12.46 -4.84 10.27
CA ARG A 211 -13.72 -4.17 10.04
C ARG A 211 -14.07 -3.24 11.20
N LYS A 212 -14.51 -2.03 10.92
CA LYS A 212 -15.02 -1.11 11.96
C LYS A 212 -16.35 -1.63 12.51
N GLY A 213 -16.37 -1.88 13.81
CA GLY A 213 -17.52 -2.51 14.49
C GLY A 213 -17.64 -4.00 14.25
N GLY A 214 -16.62 -4.66 13.69
CA GLY A 214 -16.59 -6.11 13.50
C GLY A 214 -16.58 -6.87 14.81
N ARG A 215 -17.26 -8.04 14.87
CA ARG A 215 -17.38 -8.89 16.07
C ARG A 215 -17.07 -10.36 15.81
N ALA A 216 -16.84 -10.76 14.56
CA ALA A 216 -16.48 -12.11 14.23
C ALA A 216 -15.09 -12.47 14.76
N PRO A 217 -14.81 -13.74 15.12
CA PRO A 217 -13.50 -14.20 15.50
C PRO A 217 -12.44 -13.92 14.44
N LEU A 218 -11.18 -13.81 14.86
CA LEU A 218 -10.04 -13.72 13.95
C LEU A 218 -9.99 -14.93 13.03
N ARG A 219 -9.68 -14.69 11.75
CA ARG A 219 -9.45 -15.74 10.75
C ARG A 219 -8.03 -15.67 10.23
N LEU A 220 -7.34 -16.79 10.31
CA LEU A 220 -6.04 -17.00 9.66
C LEU A 220 -6.29 -17.81 8.39
N HIS A 221 -6.04 -17.20 7.24
CA HIS A 221 -6.19 -17.87 5.95
C HIS A 221 -4.96 -18.72 5.62
N ALA A 222 -5.15 -19.72 4.76
CA ALA A 222 -4.02 -20.43 4.17
C ALA A 222 -3.12 -19.46 3.38
N PRO A 223 -1.79 -19.64 3.39
CA PRO A 223 -0.89 -18.74 2.71
C PRO A 223 -1.07 -18.80 1.19
N ILE A 224 -0.93 -17.64 0.54
CA ILE A 224 -0.78 -17.56 -0.91
C ILE A 224 0.70 -17.74 -1.27
N ILE A 225 0.99 -18.65 -2.19
CA ILE A 225 2.34 -18.90 -2.66
C ILE A 225 2.65 -17.94 -3.81
N LEU A 226 3.73 -17.14 -3.64
CA LEU A 226 4.11 -16.13 -4.63
C LEU A 226 4.77 -16.73 -5.85
N HIS A 227 5.73 -17.66 -5.67
CA HIS A 227 6.56 -18.20 -6.74
C HIS A 227 6.34 -19.69 -6.94
N ARG A 228 6.52 -20.17 -8.18
CA ARG A 228 6.44 -21.60 -8.52
C ARG A 228 7.69 -22.35 -8.07
N GLY A 229 7.55 -23.65 -7.81
CA GLY A 229 8.65 -24.56 -7.48
C GLY A 229 9.24 -24.32 -6.09
N ARG A 230 10.30 -25.10 -5.77
CA ARG A 230 10.99 -25.06 -4.48
C ARG A 230 12.23 -24.16 -4.47
N ALA A 231 12.76 -23.81 -5.64
CA ALA A 231 13.93 -22.97 -5.83
C ALA A 231 13.87 -22.21 -7.15
N HIS A 232 14.63 -21.13 -7.31
CA HIS A 232 14.84 -20.48 -8.60
C HIS A 232 15.56 -21.43 -9.57
N VAL A 233 14.98 -21.65 -10.73
CA VAL A 233 15.54 -22.51 -11.78
C VAL A 233 16.09 -21.69 -12.96
N ARG A 234 15.63 -20.43 -13.16
CA ARG A 234 16.07 -19.51 -14.23
C ARG A 234 15.80 -18.05 -13.81
N ASP A 235 16.49 -17.11 -14.45
CA ASP A 235 16.24 -15.65 -14.39
C ASP A 235 14.95 -15.26 -15.16
N ALA A 236 13.82 -15.90 -14.86
CA ALA A 236 12.52 -15.59 -15.42
C ALA A 236 11.51 -15.38 -14.28
N ASP A 237 10.45 -14.61 -14.57
CA ASP A 237 9.32 -14.44 -13.68
C ASP A 237 8.71 -15.81 -13.35
N ASP A 238 9.02 -16.33 -12.15
CA ASP A 238 8.57 -17.63 -11.68
C ASP A 238 7.36 -17.52 -10.72
N TYR A 239 6.57 -16.44 -10.84
CA TYR A 239 5.36 -16.24 -10.07
C TYR A 239 4.35 -17.37 -10.27
N SER A 240 3.62 -17.73 -9.22
CA SER A 240 2.50 -18.65 -9.32
C SER A 240 1.43 -18.11 -10.28
N ASP A 241 0.60 -18.99 -10.87
CA ASP A 241 -0.46 -18.57 -11.81
C ASP A 241 -1.40 -17.54 -11.22
N LYS A 242 -1.78 -17.72 -9.96
CA LYS A 242 -2.64 -16.78 -9.22
C LYS A 242 -1.98 -15.41 -9.09
N ILE A 243 -0.70 -15.35 -8.72
CA ILE A 243 0.03 -14.10 -8.60
C ILE A 243 0.28 -13.48 -9.97
N SER A 244 0.63 -14.27 -10.99
CA SER A 244 0.78 -13.77 -12.36
C SER A 244 -0.51 -13.13 -12.87
N ALA A 245 -1.67 -13.70 -12.56
CA ALA A 245 -2.97 -13.10 -12.90
C ALA A 245 -3.19 -11.77 -12.16
N VAL A 246 -2.89 -11.71 -10.86
CA VAL A 246 -2.98 -10.47 -10.06
C VAL A 246 -2.08 -9.37 -10.64
N LEU A 247 -0.81 -9.69 -10.94
CA LEU A 247 0.16 -8.71 -11.42
C LEU A 247 -0.15 -8.20 -12.83
N ARG A 248 -0.73 -9.04 -13.69
CA ARG A 248 -1.00 -8.69 -15.10
C ARG A 248 -2.40 -8.14 -15.33
N LEU A 249 -3.40 -8.67 -14.64
CA LEU A 249 -4.80 -8.43 -14.93
C LEU A 249 -5.54 -7.65 -13.82
N ALA A 250 -4.86 -7.34 -12.71
CA ALA A 250 -5.47 -6.75 -11.52
C ALA A 250 -6.64 -7.59 -10.94
N GLN A 251 -6.64 -8.89 -11.19
CA GLN A 251 -7.64 -9.82 -10.65
C GLN A 251 -7.25 -10.24 -9.24
N GLY A 252 -8.17 -10.12 -8.30
CA GLY A 252 -8.01 -10.52 -6.90
C GLY A 252 -8.66 -11.87 -6.60
#